data_3a9ab8a6981c0b23fdb1fc8f93a70dbb
#
_entry.id   3a9ab8a6981c0b23fdb1fc8f93a70dbb
#
_cell.length_a   1.000
_cell.length_b   1.000
_cell.length_c   1.000
_cell.angle_alpha   90.00
_cell.angle_beta   90.00
_cell.angle_gamma   90.00
#
_symmetry.space_group_name_H-M   'P 1'
#
loop_
_entity.id
_entity.type
_entity.pdbx_description
1 polymer ?
#
loop_
_entity_poly.entity_id
_entity_poly.type
_entity_poly.pdbx_seq_one_letter_code
_entity_poly.pdbx_strand_id
1 'polypeptide(L)'
;MPILANLSFAPTQPTGWLSYSLNLLKELKNLDIDVLSPIEISGIKCHHSPPDMTTDFGMKGHFKRLLWTQFQLPNLYRQMKSTLLFCPIPEAPLFSSCSYVVTVHDLIPLRFPQWFSITQRLYCSYYIRAVIQQSKHVICDSMATAGDLSNFLGVPEEKITAIPLAYDVENFFYLDLPTQNYFLYLGRHNPHKNPERLITAFAGLSNCKDYELWLAGPSDRRYTPVLKAQVEKLGITHQVKFLDYIPYSELPKIINQAIALVFPSLWEGFGLPVLEAMACGTPVITSNLSSLPEVAGDAAILINPYNTAEITEAMQAIATQNQLRSRLSSQGITHSQQFSWEKTGKATVEVLSRYI
;
A
#
# COMPACT_ATOMS: atom_id res chain seq x y z
N MET A 1 17.77 25.10 3.22
CA MET A 1 17.20 25.17 4.58
C MET A 1 16.74 23.76 4.96
N PRO A 2 17.06 23.25 6.17
CA PRO A 2 16.88 21.84 6.46
C PRO A 2 15.40 21.45 6.55
N ILE A 3 15.06 20.39 5.85
CA ILE A 3 13.80 19.67 6.01
C ILE A 3 13.99 18.65 7.13
N LEU A 4 12.99 18.49 7.98
CA LEU A 4 12.94 17.41 8.97
C LEU A 4 11.91 16.36 8.53
N ALA A 5 12.34 15.14 8.22
CA ALA A 5 11.42 14.05 7.91
C ALA A 5 11.11 13.25 9.18
N ASN A 6 9.82 13.05 9.45
CA ASN A 6 9.35 12.34 10.65
C ASN A 6 9.06 10.86 10.36
N LEU A 7 10.00 9.98 10.67
CA LEU A 7 9.87 8.53 10.62
C LEU A 7 9.76 7.87 12.00
N SER A 8 9.31 8.60 13.02
CA SER A 8 9.16 8.07 14.38
C SER A 8 8.22 6.85 14.49
N PHE A 9 7.42 6.58 13.46
CA PHE A 9 6.55 5.40 13.35
C PHE A 9 7.28 4.14 12.87
N ALA A 10 8.49 4.25 12.32
CA ALA A 10 9.18 3.20 11.60
C ALA A 10 9.32 1.90 12.43
N PRO A 11 8.67 0.79 12.03
CA PRO A 11 8.81 -0.49 12.71
C PRO A 11 10.14 -1.15 12.37
N THR A 12 10.48 -2.21 13.12
CA THR A 12 11.67 -3.04 12.84
C THR A 12 11.49 -3.93 11.62
N GLN A 13 10.26 -4.31 11.31
CA GLN A 13 9.95 -5.11 10.13
C GLN A 13 9.38 -4.23 8.99
N PRO A 14 9.71 -4.53 7.72
CA PRO A 14 9.19 -3.79 6.58
C PRO A 14 7.66 -3.77 6.53
N THR A 15 7.11 -2.57 6.35
CA THR A 15 5.69 -2.33 6.07
C THR A 15 5.58 -1.45 4.84
N GLY A 16 4.42 -1.38 4.20
CA GLY A 16 4.22 -0.50 3.03
C GLY A 16 4.64 0.95 3.29
N TRP A 17 4.30 1.50 4.46
CA TRP A 17 4.68 2.88 4.84
C TRP A 17 6.19 3.05 5.04
N LEU A 18 6.85 2.06 5.65
CA LEU A 18 8.31 2.08 5.82
C LEU A 18 9.01 1.95 4.47
N SER A 19 8.58 0.99 3.63
CA SER A 19 9.14 0.79 2.29
C SER A 19 9.00 2.05 1.43
N TYR A 20 7.83 2.69 1.45
CA TYR A 20 7.61 3.99 0.83
C TYR A 20 8.63 5.02 1.32
N SER A 21 8.71 5.20 2.63
CA SER A 21 9.56 6.23 3.23
C SER A 21 11.04 6.03 2.93
N LEU A 22 11.53 4.79 3.04
CA LEU A 22 12.94 4.47 2.79
C LEU A 22 13.33 4.64 1.32
N ASN A 23 12.49 4.20 0.39
CA ASN A 23 12.77 4.36 -1.03
C ASN A 23 12.67 5.83 -1.45
N LEU A 24 11.66 6.55 -0.98
CA LEU A 24 11.53 7.98 -1.26
C LEU A 24 12.74 8.76 -0.73
N LEU A 25 13.18 8.52 0.50
CA LEU A 25 14.32 9.23 1.09
C LEU A 25 15.63 9.04 0.30
N LYS A 26 15.82 7.90 -0.37
CA LYS A 26 16.97 7.69 -1.26
C LYS A 26 16.99 8.69 -2.41
N GLU A 27 15.82 9.12 -2.88
CA GLU A 27 15.65 10.05 -4.00
C GLU A 27 15.69 11.52 -3.55
N LEU A 28 15.49 11.78 -2.25
CA LEU A 28 15.54 13.15 -1.70
C LEU A 28 16.95 13.63 -1.32
N LYS A 29 18.00 12.91 -1.69
CA LYS A 29 19.41 13.18 -1.32
C LYS A 29 19.91 14.59 -1.69
N ASN A 30 19.31 15.22 -2.70
CA ASN A 30 19.68 16.56 -3.14
C ASN A 30 19.05 17.66 -2.27
N LEU A 31 18.15 17.31 -1.37
CA LEU A 31 17.60 18.23 -0.38
C LEU A 31 18.44 18.16 0.91
N ASP A 32 18.53 19.30 1.59
CA ASP A 32 19.09 19.37 2.94
C ASP A 32 18.07 18.79 3.92
N ILE A 33 18.08 17.45 4.10
CA ILE A 33 17.10 16.71 4.85
C ILE A 33 17.72 15.93 5.99
N ASP A 34 17.23 16.15 7.21
CA ASP A 34 17.50 15.38 8.41
C ASP A 34 16.31 14.47 8.72
N VAL A 35 16.54 13.29 9.27
CA VAL A 35 15.47 12.31 9.54
C VAL A 35 15.37 12.03 11.04
N LEU A 36 14.15 12.03 11.57
CA LEU A 36 13.82 11.50 12.90
C LEU A 36 13.37 10.05 12.76
N SER A 37 14.14 9.11 13.31
CA SER A 37 13.86 7.69 13.16
C SER A 37 14.31 6.89 14.39
N PRO A 38 13.62 5.80 14.77
CA PRO A 38 14.11 4.86 15.77
C PRO A 38 15.19 3.91 15.23
N ILE A 39 15.36 3.86 13.91
CA ILE A 39 16.34 3.02 13.20
C ILE A 39 17.29 3.90 12.39
N GLU A 40 18.53 3.43 12.24
CA GLU A 40 19.51 4.07 11.37
C GLU A 40 19.16 3.87 9.88
N ILE A 41 19.32 4.92 9.09
CA ILE A 41 19.09 4.88 7.63
C ILE A 41 20.40 5.23 6.94
N SER A 42 20.92 4.28 6.19
CA SER A 42 22.23 4.41 5.52
C SER A 42 22.28 5.63 4.59
N GLY A 43 23.32 6.44 4.73
CA GLY A 43 23.56 7.59 3.85
C GLY A 43 22.72 8.84 4.14
N ILE A 44 21.94 8.85 5.23
CA ILE A 44 21.11 9.98 5.65
C ILE A 44 21.40 10.32 7.11
N LYS A 45 21.45 11.61 7.43
CA LYS A 45 21.66 12.05 8.80
C LYS A 45 20.42 11.80 9.65
N CYS A 46 20.52 10.83 10.56
CA CYS A 46 19.44 10.40 11.44
C CYS A 46 19.57 11.01 12.84
N HIS A 47 18.45 11.47 13.37
CA HIS A 47 18.27 11.83 14.78
C HIS A 47 17.39 10.78 15.44
N HIS A 48 17.83 10.26 16.56
CA HIS A 48 17.15 9.14 17.20
C HIS A 48 15.83 9.57 17.86
N SER A 49 14.75 8.87 17.49
CA SER A 49 13.46 8.94 18.16
C SER A 49 13.24 7.71 19.07
N PRO A 50 12.43 7.82 20.15
CA PRO A 50 12.20 6.68 21.04
C PRO A 50 11.68 5.45 20.30
N PRO A 51 12.27 4.24 20.49
CA PRO A 51 11.92 3.06 19.73
C PRO A 51 10.57 2.45 20.10
N ASP A 52 10.07 2.75 21.30
CA ASP A 52 8.81 2.22 21.84
C ASP A 52 7.54 2.95 21.35
N MET A 53 7.69 3.80 20.34
CA MET A 53 6.60 4.52 19.65
C MET A 53 6.20 3.89 18.30
N THR A 54 6.88 2.84 17.88
CA THR A 54 6.65 2.21 16.58
C THR A 54 5.36 1.39 16.55
N THR A 55 4.96 0.97 15.36
CA THR A 55 3.78 0.11 15.18
C THR A 55 3.93 -1.27 15.83
N ASP A 56 5.15 -1.69 16.13
CA ASP A 56 5.46 -2.96 16.82
C ASP A 56 4.86 -3.01 18.24
N PHE A 57 4.68 -1.86 18.87
CA PHE A 57 4.09 -1.71 20.22
C PHE A 57 2.55 -1.51 20.19
N GLY A 58 1.91 -1.67 19.04
CA GLY A 58 0.47 -1.60 18.86
C GLY A 58 -0.14 -0.28 19.36
N MET A 59 -1.29 -0.34 20.05
CA MET A 59 -2.02 0.85 20.51
C MET A 59 -1.22 1.71 21.51
N LYS A 60 -0.39 1.08 22.37
CA LYS A 60 0.44 1.82 23.35
C LYS A 60 1.51 2.64 22.63
N GLY A 61 2.21 2.05 21.66
CA GLY A 61 3.19 2.75 20.86
C GLY A 61 2.57 3.89 20.05
N HIS A 62 1.42 3.65 19.45
CA HIS A 62 0.66 4.68 18.72
C HIS A 62 0.29 5.86 19.58
N PHE A 63 -0.29 5.62 20.77
CA PHE A 63 -0.67 6.70 21.70
C PHE A 63 0.56 7.50 22.19
N LYS A 64 1.66 6.80 22.53
CA LYS A 64 2.91 7.44 22.93
C LYS A 64 3.47 8.31 21.79
N ARG A 65 3.44 7.80 20.55
CA ARG A 65 3.87 8.56 19.36
C ARG A 65 3.03 9.81 19.15
N LEU A 66 1.71 9.73 19.29
CA LEU A 66 0.83 10.89 19.17
C LEU A 66 1.19 11.98 20.20
N LEU A 67 1.38 11.62 21.46
CA LEU A 67 1.80 12.59 22.49
C LEU A 67 3.18 13.17 22.17
N TRP A 68 4.13 12.35 21.78
CA TRP A 68 5.47 12.78 21.41
C TRP A 68 5.44 13.75 20.22
N THR A 69 4.64 13.45 19.20
CA THR A 69 4.42 14.30 18.03
C THR A 69 3.85 15.67 18.42
N GLN A 70 2.97 15.74 19.40
CA GLN A 70 2.39 17.03 19.83
C GLN A 70 3.36 17.88 20.67
N PHE A 71 4.18 17.28 21.53
CA PHE A 71 4.95 18.01 22.53
C PHE A 71 6.46 18.05 22.28
N GLN A 72 7.05 16.98 21.79
CA GLN A 72 8.50 16.87 21.60
C GLN A 72 8.95 17.24 20.18
N LEU A 73 8.22 16.80 19.18
CA LEU A 73 8.54 17.07 17.78
C LEU A 73 8.65 18.57 17.46
N PRO A 74 7.76 19.47 17.95
CA PRO A 74 7.93 20.92 17.74
C PRO A 74 9.19 21.51 18.37
N ASN A 75 9.65 20.95 19.49
CA ASN A 75 10.89 21.39 20.13
C ASN A 75 12.11 21.00 19.29
N LEU A 76 12.15 19.76 18.79
CA LEU A 76 13.20 19.29 17.91
C LEU A 76 13.23 20.08 16.60
N TYR A 77 12.09 20.30 15.98
CA TYR A 77 11.96 21.13 14.78
C TYR A 77 12.60 22.53 14.96
N ARG A 78 12.33 23.19 16.11
CA ARG A 78 12.92 24.50 16.44
C ARG A 78 14.41 24.41 16.73
N GLN A 79 14.86 23.42 17.51
CA GLN A 79 16.27 23.22 17.84
C GLN A 79 17.13 22.98 16.62
N MET A 80 16.60 22.21 15.65
CA MET A 80 17.25 21.91 14.40
C MET A 80 17.14 23.05 13.38
N LYS A 81 16.41 24.13 13.71
CA LYS A 81 16.14 25.26 12.80
C LYS A 81 15.54 24.82 11.47
N SER A 82 14.72 23.76 11.50
CA SER A 82 14.06 23.25 10.31
C SER A 82 13.02 24.25 9.80
N THR A 83 12.87 24.36 8.49
CA THR A 83 11.89 25.25 7.86
C THR A 83 10.64 24.52 7.43
N LEU A 84 10.78 23.22 7.17
CA LEU A 84 9.68 22.34 6.77
C LEU A 84 9.78 21.00 7.50
N LEU A 85 8.65 20.48 7.98
CA LEU A 85 8.50 19.13 8.47
C LEU A 85 7.82 18.30 7.36
N PHE A 86 8.46 17.23 6.94
CA PHE A 86 7.87 16.25 6.04
C PHE A 86 7.40 15.03 6.83
N CYS A 87 6.12 14.70 6.73
CA CYS A 87 5.50 13.56 7.41
C CYS A 87 5.04 12.54 6.37
N PRO A 88 5.78 11.42 6.16
CA PRO A 88 5.39 10.36 5.23
C PRO A 88 4.08 9.62 5.59
N ILE A 89 3.53 9.87 6.75
CA ILE A 89 2.18 9.52 7.19
C ILE A 89 1.49 10.77 7.76
N PRO A 90 0.15 10.83 7.83
CA PRO A 90 -0.55 12.04 8.25
C PRO A 90 -0.55 12.21 9.78
N GLU A 91 0.64 12.18 10.39
CA GLU A 91 0.86 12.46 11.82
C GLU A 91 1.80 13.65 11.99
N ALA A 92 1.24 14.78 12.40
CA ALA A 92 1.96 16.05 12.58
C ALA A 92 1.44 16.81 13.83
N PRO A 93 2.23 17.77 14.35
CA PRO A 93 1.82 18.54 15.51
C PRO A 93 0.75 19.58 15.16
N LEU A 94 -0.38 19.55 15.87
CA LEU A 94 -1.51 20.45 15.64
C LEU A 94 -1.35 21.82 16.34
N PHE A 95 -0.76 21.85 17.54
CA PHE A 95 -0.67 23.06 18.35
C PHE A 95 0.75 23.62 18.31
N SER A 96 1.23 23.92 17.10
CA SER A 96 2.61 24.39 16.91
C SER A 96 2.73 25.33 15.73
N SER A 97 3.87 26.03 15.64
CA SER A 97 4.25 26.87 14.49
C SER A 97 4.97 26.09 13.38
N CYS A 98 5.00 24.77 13.46
CA CYS A 98 5.67 23.96 12.44
C CYS A 98 4.92 24.04 11.11
N SER A 99 5.63 24.41 10.04
CA SER A 99 5.14 24.24 8.67
C SER A 99 5.34 22.80 8.26
N TYR A 100 4.33 22.11 7.74
CA TYR A 100 4.48 20.71 7.36
C TYR A 100 3.71 20.31 6.09
N VAL A 101 4.26 19.32 5.39
CA VAL A 101 3.66 18.57 4.30
C VAL A 101 3.46 17.14 4.78
N VAL A 102 2.33 16.54 4.46
CA VAL A 102 2.00 15.17 4.85
C VAL A 102 1.71 14.30 3.63
N THR A 103 2.01 13.00 3.74
CA THR A 103 1.51 12.01 2.79
C THR A 103 0.31 11.27 3.37
N VAL A 104 -0.73 11.09 2.56
CA VAL A 104 -1.94 10.33 2.88
C VAL A 104 -2.03 9.17 1.90
N HIS A 105 -1.81 7.95 2.38
CA HIS A 105 -1.81 6.76 1.54
C HIS A 105 -3.23 6.31 1.20
N ASP A 106 -4.15 6.35 2.16
CA ASP A 106 -5.56 6.04 1.96
C ASP A 106 -6.46 6.68 3.03
N LEU A 107 -7.76 6.63 2.79
CA LEU A 107 -8.81 6.99 3.74
C LEU A 107 -9.84 5.86 3.91
N ILE A 108 -9.39 4.61 3.79
CA ILE A 108 -10.21 3.40 3.91
C ILE A 108 -11.08 3.40 5.18
N PRO A 109 -10.61 3.82 6.37
CA PRO A 109 -11.44 3.89 7.56
C PRO A 109 -12.63 4.86 7.48
N LEU A 110 -12.56 5.88 6.64
CA LEU A 110 -13.68 6.80 6.39
C LEU A 110 -14.64 6.25 5.33
N ARG A 111 -14.13 5.52 4.34
CA ARG A 111 -14.93 4.91 3.28
C ARG A 111 -15.72 3.70 3.75
N PHE A 112 -15.12 2.87 4.62
CA PHE A 112 -15.70 1.63 5.14
C PHE A 112 -15.73 1.62 6.67
N PRO A 113 -16.41 2.56 7.32
CA PRO A 113 -16.39 2.72 8.76
C PRO A 113 -16.87 1.48 9.54
N GLN A 114 -17.69 0.63 8.90
CA GLN A 114 -18.22 -0.61 9.51
C GLN A 114 -17.13 -1.66 9.81
N TRP A 115 -15.98 -1.61 9.17
CA TRP A 115 -14.88 -2.59 9.36
C TRP A 115 -13.81 -2.11 10.35
N PHE A 116 -13.95 -0.88 10.84
CA PHE A 116 -12.96 -0.25 11.73
C PHE A 116 -13.56 0.05 13.11
N SER A 117 -12.70 -0.01 14.13
CA SER A 117 -13.11 0.35 15.49
C SER A 117 -13.51 1.82 15.59
N ILE A 118 -14.31 2.13 16.61
CA ILE A 118 -14.74 3.52 16.89
C ILE A 118 -13.52 4.43 17.07
N THR A 119 -12.46 3.94 17.73
CA THR A 119 -11.23 4.72 17.96
C THR A 119 -10.51 5.04 16.65
N GLN A 120 -10.40 4.10 15.73
CA GLN A 120 -9.81 4.33 14.40
C GLN A 120 -10.63 5.33 13.57
N ARG A 121 -11.96 5.22 13.63
CA ARG A 121 -12.86 6.15 12.94
C ARG A 121 -12.71 7.57 13.48
N LEU A 122 -12.73 7.74 14.82
CA LEU A 122 -12.54 9.04 15.45
C LEU A 122 -11.14 9.62 15.16
N TYR A 123 -10.10 8.79 15.18
CA TYR A 123 -8.75 9.20 14.81
C TYR A 123 -8.72 9.76 13.38
N CYS A 124 -9.29 9.07 12.41
CA CYS A 124 -9.34 9.55 11.03
C CYS A 124 -10.25 10.79 10.86
N SER A 125 -11.43 10.80 11.52
CA SER A 125 -12.41 11.87 11.34
C SER A 125 -12.01 13.18 12.02
N TYR A 126 -11.23 13.14 13.09
CA TYR A 126 -10.85 14.33 13.85
C TYR A 126 -9.37 14.66 13.78
N TYR A 127 -8.49 13.72 14.16
CA TYR A 127 -7.05 14.01 14.21
C TYR A 127 -6.45 14.12 12.81
N ILE A 128 -6.63 13.12 11.96
CA ILE A 128 -6.09 13.15 10.60
C ILE A 128 -6.69 14.31 9.81
N ARG A 129 -7.98 14.55 9.95
CA ARG A 129 -8.63 15.72 9.34
C ARG A 129 -7.99 17.03 9.77
N ALA A 130 -7.75 17.24 11.08
CA ALA A 130 -7.14 18.45 11.59
C ALA A 130 -5.68 18.61 11.09
N VAL A 131 -4.90 17.54 11.07
CA VAL A 131 -3.55 17.54 10.50
C VAL A 131 -3.57 17.96 9.04
N ILE A 132 -4.42 17.36 8.23
CA ILE A 132 -4.55 17.67 6.80
C ILE A 132 -4.99 19.11 6.58
N GLN A 133 -5.96 19.60 7.36
CA GLN A 133 -6.43 20.99 7.24
C GLN A 133 -5.33 22.01 7.55
N GLN A 134 -4.46 21.73 8.53
CA GLN A 134 -3.36 22.62 8.91
C GLN A 134 -2.10 22.44 8.07
N SER A 135 -1.95 21.34 7.33
CA SER A 135 -0.78 21.12 6.47
C SER A 135 -0.66 22.20 5.40
N LYS A 136 0.56 22.48 4.96
CA LYS A 136 0.82 23.34 3.79
C LYS A 136 0.39 22.66 2.50
N HIS A 137 0.59 21.35 2.41
CA HIS A 137 0.25 20.53 1.26
C HIS A 137 0.03 19.08 1.66
N VAL A 138 -0.70 18.35 0.82
CA VAL A 138 -0.96 16.93 0.98
C VAL A 138 -0.47 16.18 -0.25
N ILE A 139 0.42 15.24 -0.06
CA ILE A 139 0.79 14.26 -1.08
C ILE A 139 -0.11 13.04 -0.89
N CYS A 140 -0.55 12.42 -1.96
CA CYS A 140 -1.24 11.13 -1.92
C CYS A 140 -0.78 10.24 -3.07
N ASP A 141 -1.07 8.93 -2.98
CA ASP A 141 -0.46 7.96 -3.88
C ASP A 141 -1.21 7.81 -5.22
N SER A 142 -2.45 8.32 -5.31
CA SER A 142 -3.32 8.16 -6.49
C SER A 142 -4.36 9.27 -6.59
N MET A 143 -4.94 9.42 -7.78
CA MET A 143 -6.08 10.31 -8.01
C MET A 143 -7.33 9.84 -7.24
N ALA A 144 -7.49 8.53 -7.04
CA ALA A 144 -8.55 7.98 -6.21
C ALA A 144 -8.45 8.47 -4.75
N THR A 145 -7.24 8.46 -4.16
CA THR A 145 -7.01 9.02 -2.82
C THR A 145 -7.18 10.54 -2.80
N ALA A 146 -6.77 11.25 -3.85
CA ALA A 146 -7.03 12.69 -3.99
C ALA A 146 -8.55 13.00 -3.97
N GLY A 147 -9.33 12.21 -4.70
CA GLY A 147 -10.79 12.29 -4.67
C GLY A 147 -11.39 12.05 -3.28
N ASP A 148 -10.86 11.06 -2.54
CA ASP A 148 -11.28 10.80 -1.16
C ASP A 148 -10.94 11.96 -0.20
N LEU A 149 -9.77 12.58 -0.35
CA LEU A 149 -9.37 13.77 0.42
C LEU A 149 -10.34 14.92 0.20
N SER A 150 -10.72 15.19 -1.03
CA SER A 150 -11.70 16.23 -1.35
C SER A 150 -13.10 15.86 -0.85
N ASN A 151 -13.57 14.63 -1.11
CA ASN A 151 -14.94 14.22 -0.82
C ASN A 151 -15.21 14.03 0.68
N PHE A 152 -14.29 13.42 1.44
CA PHE A 152 -14.51 13.14 2.87
C PHE A 152 -14.04 14.26 3.78
N LEU A 153 -12.98 14.97 3.39
CA LEU A 153 -12.34 15.95 4.27
C LEU A 153 -12.45 17.39 3.77
N GLY A 154 -12.97 17.59 2.56
CA GLY A 154 -13.14 18.93 1.96
C GLY A 154 -11.80 19.61 1.66
N VAL A 155 -10.76 18.84 1.34
CA VAL A 155 -9.46 19.40 0.98
C VAL A 155 -9.53 19.97 -0.43
N PRO A 156 -9.15 21.24 -0.65
CA PRO A 156 -9.15 21.84 -1.98
C PRO A 156 -8.10 21.18 -2.88
N GLU A 157 -8.41 21.03 -4.17
CA GLU A 157 -7.57 20.32 -5.15
C GLU A 157 -6.18 20.91 -5.27
N GLU A 158 -6.04 22.24 -5.21
CA GLU A 158 -4.76 22.93 -5.27
C GLU A 158 -3.82 22.60 -4.09
N LYS A 159 -4.37 22.05 -3.01
CA LYS A 159 -3.61 21.60 -1.84
C LYS A 159 -3.18 20.14 -1.92
N ILE A 160 -3.59 19.41 -2.97
CA ILE A 160 -3.33 17.99 -3.13
C ILE A 160 -2.43 17.77 -4.34
N THR A 161 -1.46 16.87 -4.21
CA THR A 161 -0.72 16.34 -5.35
C THR A 161 -0.69 14.82 -5.27
N ALA A 162 -1.26 14.16 -6.28
CA ALA A 162 -1.16 12.72 -6.44
C ALA A 162 0.20 12.39 -7.08
N ILE A 163 0.99 11.58 -6.39
CA ILE A 163 2.32 11.13 -6.82
C ILE A 163 2.33 9.60 -6.76
N PRO A 164 2.31 8.92 -7.91
CA PRO A 164 2.34 7.47 -7.96
C PRO A 164 3.59 6.90 -7.27
N LEU A 165 3.41 5.76 -6.61
CA LEU A 165 4.50 4.98 -6.03
C LEU A 165 5.23 4.18 -7.12
N ALA A 166 6.32 3.52 -6.71
CA ALA A 166 7.02 2.56 -7.54
C ALA A 166 7.25 1.26 -6.76
N TYR A 167 7.64 0.22 -7.48
CA TYR A 167 8.04 -1.06 -6.91
C TYR A 167 9.56 -1.11 -6.71
N ASP A 168 10.03 -2.11 -5.97
CA ASP A 168 11.46 -2.37 -5.78
C ASP A 168 11.99 -3.17 -6.99
N VAL A 169 12.65 -2.46 -7.90
CA VAL A 169 13.18 -3.04 -9.15
C VAL A 169 14.34 -4.03 -8.92
N GLU A 170 15.01 -3.97 -7.76
CA GLU A 170 16.09 -4.90 -7.41
C GLU A 170 15.52 -6.24 -6.93
N ASN A 171 14.29 -6.24 -6.40
CA ASN A 171 13.65 -7.42 -5.87
C ASN A 171 12.60 -8.00 -6.82
N PHE A 172 11.77 -7.17 -7.46
CA PHE A 172 10.68 -7.61 -8.35
C PHE A 172 11.07 -7.45 -9.81
N PHE A 173 11.32 -8.56 -10.48
CA PHE A 173 11.62 -8.61 -11.90
C PHE A 173 11.26 -10.00 -12.47
N TYR A 174 11.19 -10.10 -13.76
CA TYR A 174 10.89 -11.36 -14.47
C TYR A 174 12.03 -12.35 -14.33
N LEU A 175 11.75 -13.55 -13.81
CA LEU A 175 12.74 -14.59 -13.48
C LEU A 175 12.73 -15.76 -14.49
N ASP A 176 11.87 -15.74 -15.50
CA ASP A 176 11.68 -16.84 -16.47
C ASP A 176 11.50 -18.23 -15.82
N LEU A 177 10.71 -18.28 -14.75
CA LEU A 177 10.41 -19.51 -14.04
C LEU A 177 9.19 -20.23 -14.64
N PRO A 178 9.16 -21.58 -14.59
CA PRO A 178 7.98 -22.32 -15.04
C PRO A 178 6.75 -21.96 -14.19
N THR A 179 5.67 -21.61 -14.86
CA THR A 179 4.37 -21.34 -14.19
C THR A 179 3.86 -22.61 -13.51
N GLN A 180 3.43 -22.47 -12.27
CA GLN A 180 2.75 -23.52 -11.48
C GLN A 180 1.24 -23.30 -11.49
N ASN A 181 0.47 -24.34 -11.19
CA ASN A 181 -1.00 -24.31 -11.30
C ASN A 181 -1.67 -23.64 -10.07
N TYR A 182 -1.29 -22.39 -9.73
CA TYR A 182 -1.97 -21.65 -8.69
C TYR A 182 -2.24 -20.20 -9.07
N PHE A 183 -3.38 -19.71 -8.57
CA PHE A 183 -3.69 -18.28 -8.50
C PHE A 183 -3.17 -17.73 -7.19
N LEU A 184 -2.63 -16.53 -7.23
CA LEU A 184 -2.07 -15.87 -6.06
C LEU A 184 -2.93 -14.67 -5.64
N TYR A 185 -3.19 -14.59 -4.34
CA TYR A 185 -3.69 -13.39 -3.68
C TYR A 185 -2.61 -12.88 -2.71
N LEU A 186 -2.34 -11.58 -2.73
CA LEU A 186 -1.39 -10.93 -1.81
C LEU A 186 -2.10 -9.87 -0.98
N GLY A 187 -2.15 -10.07 0.34
CA GLY A 187 -2.72 -9.08 1.24
C GLY A 187 -3.25 -9.64 2.54
N ARG A 188 -3.56 -8.73 3.47
CA ARG A 188 -4.25 -9.10 4.70
C ARG A 188 -5.66 -9.61 4.40
N HIS A 189 -6.19 -10.49 5.24
CA HIS A 189 -7.52 -11.06 5.10
C HIS A 189 -8.66 -10.09 5.50
N ASN A 190 -8.48 -8.80 5.25
CA ASN A 190 -9.47 -7.78 5.59
C ASN A 190 -10.60 -7.72 4.54
N PRO A 191 -11.84 -7.37 4.93
CA PRO A 191 -12.99 -7.36 4.02
C PRO A 191 -12.82 -6.47 2.79
N HIS A 192 -12.16 -5.30 2.90
CA HIS A 192 -11.93 -4.43 1.76
C HIS A 192 -10.98 -5.02 0.70
N LYS A 193 -10.16 -6.00 1.09
CA LYS A 193 -9.31 -6.77 0.15
C LYS A 193 -10.09 -7.88 -0.58
N ASN A 194 -11.32 -8.17 -0.14
CA ASN A 194 -12.29 -9.03 -0.79
C ASN A 194 -11.90 -10.52 -1.00
N PRO A 195 -11.15 -11.16 -0.08
CA PRO A 195 -10.78 -12.58 -0.23
C PRO A 195 -12.01 -13.51 -0.23
N GLU A 196 -13.11 -13.13 0.40
CA GLU A 196 -14.34 -13.91 0.46
C GLU A 196 -14.94 -14.14 -0.93
N ARG A 197 -15.09 -13.07 -1.75
CA ARG A 197 -15.58 -13.22 -3.12
C ARG A 197 -14.57 -13.93 -4.01
N LEU A 198 -13.27 -13.74 -3.79
CA LEU A 198 -12.23 -14.48 -4.52
C LEU A 198 -12.34 -15.98 -4.28
N ILE A 199 -12.50 -16.44 -3.03
CA ILE A 199 -12.69 -17.86 -2.70
C ILE A 199 -13.93 -18.41 -3.39
N THR A 200 -15.04 -17.67 -3.36
CA THR A 200 -16.28 -18.06 -4.07
C THR A 200 -16.07 -18.16 -5.58
N ALA A 201 -15.38 -17.17 -6.17
CA ALA A 201 -15.08 -17.16 -7.60
C ALA A 201 -14.18 -18.34 -8.02
N PHE A 202 -13.16 -18.63 -7.23
CA PHE A 202 -12.28 -19.77 -7.45
C PHE A 202 -13.02 -21.09 -7.41
N ALA A 203 -13.93 -21.29 -6.44
CA ALA A 203 -14.79 -22.47 -6.36
C ALA A 203 -15.71 -22.64 -7.59
N GLY A 204 -16.04 -21.54 -8.27
CA GLY A 204 -16.84 -21.51 -9.50
C GLY A 204 -16.10 -21.90 -10.77
N LEU A 205 -14.78 -22.11 -10.73
CA LEU A 205 -14.03 -22.57 -11.91
C LEU A 205 -14.49 -23.96 -12.35
N SER A 206 -14.68 -24.16 -13.65
CA SER A 206 -15.16 -25.44 -14.21
C SER A 206 -14.22 -26.63 -13.90
N ASN A 207 -12.94 -26.35 -13.75
CA ASN A 207 -11.88 -27.30 -13.42
C ASN A 207 -11.09 -26.88 -12.18
N CYS A 208 -11.78 -26.40 -11.16
CA CYS A 208 -11.20 -25.91 -9.90
C CYS A 208 -10.19 -26.90 -9.26
N LYS A 209 -10.39 -28.23 -9.46
CA LYS A 209 -9.52 -29.28 -8.91
C LYS A 209 -8.12 -29.30 -9.53
N ASP A 210 -7.93 -28.70 -10.72
CA ASP A 210 -6.65 -28.68 -11.41
C ASP A 210 -5.77 -27.51 -10.94
N TYR A 211 -6.33 -26.62 -10.12
CA TYR A 211 -5.66 -25.40 -9.67
C TYR A 211 -5.65 -25.29 -8.14
N GLU A 212 -4.77 -24.43 -7.65
CA GLU A 212 -4.75 -24.00 -6.25
C GLU A 212 -5.02 -22.50 -6.17
N LEU A 213 -5.56 -22.05 -5.04
CA LEU A 213 -5.64 -20.64 -4.66
C LEU A 213 -4.74 -20.43 -3.43
N TRP A 214 -3.71 -19.62 -3.60
CA TRP A 214 -2.80 -19.28 -2.52
C TRP A 214 -3.17 -17.89 -1.98
N LEU A 215 -3.59 -17.86 -0.70
CA LEU A 215 -3.89 -16.64 0.03
C LEU A 215 -2.69 -16.28 0.91
N ALA A 216 -1.84 -15.39 0.40
CA ALA A 216 -0.60 -15.00 1.04
C ALA A 216 -0.74 -13.66 1.76
N GLY A 217 -0.40 -13.64 3.04
CA GLY A 217 -0.42 -12.45 3.88
C GLY A 217 -0.82 -12.74 5.31
N PRO A 218 -0.61 -11.76 6.22
CA PRO A 218 -0.86 -11.96 7.63
C PRO A 218 -2.31 -12.33 7.95
N SER A 219 -2.49 -13.36 8.75
CA SER A 219 -3.79 -13.77 9.28
C SER A 219 -4.43 -12.68 10.13
N ASP A 220 -5.75 -12.52 10.04
CA ASP A 220 -6.55 -11.68 10.93
C ASP A 220 -7.44 -12.56 11.80
N ARG A 221 -7.38 -12.37 13.12
CA ARG A 221 -8.12 -13.18 14.10
C ARG A 221 -9.63 -13.13 13.91
N ARG A 222 -10.17 -12.08 13.30
CA ARG A 222 -11.61 -11.87 13.06
C ARG A 222 -12.07 -12.50 11.76
N TYR A 223 -11.25 -12.41 10.70
CA TYR A 223 -11.69 -12.73 9.35
C TYR A 223 -11.12 -14.05 8.82
N THR A 224 -9.88 -14.41 9.16
CA THR A 224 -9.28 -15.67 8.67
C THR A 224 -10.09 -16.92 9.03
N PRO A 225 -10.65 -17.06 10.26
CA PRO A 225 -11.51 -18.21 10.58
C PRO A 225 -12.76 -18.30 9.71
N VAL A 226 -13.36 -17.15 9.35
CA VAL A 226 -14.55 -17.08 8.47
C VAL A 226 -14.20 -17.58 7.07
N LEU A 227 -13.05 -17.16 6.53
CA LEU A 227 -12.60 -17.63 5.21
C LEU A 227 -12.30 -19.13 5.19
N LYS A 228 -11.69 -19.66 6.25
CA LYS A 228 -11.46 -21.13 6.38
C LYS A 228 -12.76 -21.91 6.42
N ALA A 229 -13.74 -21.47 7.21
CA ALA A 229 -15.07 -22.08 7.25
C ALA A 229 -15.79 -22.01 5.89
N GLN A 230 -15.62 -20.92 5.13
CA GLN A 230 -16.14 -20.80 3.76
C GLN A 230 -15.50 -21.84 2.83
N VAL A 231 -14.17 -22.00 2.88
CA VAL A 231 -13.43 -22.99 2.09
C VAL A 231 -13.92 -24.42 2.37
N GLU A 232 -14.12 -24.76 3.65
CA GLU A 232 -14.70 -26.05 4.07
C GLU A 232 -16.11 -26.25 3.52
N LYS A 233 -16.97 -25.24 3.67
CA LYS A 233 -18.36 -25.26 3.17
C LYS A 233 -18.44 -25.45 1.66
N LEU A 234 -17.49 -24.89 0.91
CA LEU A 234 -17.42 -25.03 -0.55
C LEU A 234 -16.76 -26.35 -1.01
N GLY A 235 -16.21 -27.15 -0.09
CA GLY A 235 -15.56 -28.42 -0.40
C GLY A 235 -14.23 -28.31 -1.16
N ILE A 236 -13.53 -27.17 -1.03
CA ILE A 236 -12.28 -26.86 -1.74
C ILE A 236 -11.07 -26.77 -0.80
N THR A 237 -11.10 -27.43 0.32
CA THR A 237 -10.05 -27.36 1.35
C THR A 237 -8.67 -27.80 0.83
N HIS A 238 -8.62 -28.73 -0.10
CA HIS A 238 -7.37 -29.22 -0.68
C HIS A 238 -6.78 -28.26 -1.73
N GLN A 239 -7.59 -27.36 -2.29
CA GLN A 239 -7.21 -26.42 -3.34
C GLN A 239 -6.82 -25.04 -2.78
N VAL A 240 -7.21 -24.70 -1.54
CA VAL A 240 -6.94 -23.35 -0.98
C VAL A 240 -5.85 -23.45 0.08
N LYS A 241 -4.76 -22.73 -0.13
CA LYS A 241 -3.65 -22.62 0.82
C LYS A 241 -3.63 -21.24 1.46
N PHE A 242 -3.69 -21.22 2.79
CA PHE A 242 -3.47 -20.01 3.58
C PHE A 242 -1.98 -19.96 3.92
N LEU A 243 -1.27 -19.07 3.23
CA LEU A 243 0.14 -18.80 3.50
C LEU A 243 0.21 -17.59 4.44
N ASP A 244 0.84 -17.77 5.59
CA ASP A 244 1.09 -16.68 6.52
C ASP A 244 2.11 -15.68 5.92
N TYR A 245 2.94 -15.07 6.74
CA TYR A 245 3.98 -14.16 6.28
C TYR A 245 5.00 -14.88 5.38
N ILE A 246 5.16 -14.36 4.17
CA ILE A 246 6.20 -14.78 3.23
C ILE A 246 7.38 -13.82 3.37
N PRO A 247 8.62 -14.29 3.53
CA PRO A 247 9.80 -13.43 3.51
C PRO A 247 9.86 -12.61 2.23
N TYR A 248 10.21 -11.33 2.36
CA TYR A 248 10.22 -10.38 1.24
C TYR A 248 11.08 -10.87 0.06
N SER A 249 12.20 -11.52 0.35
CA SER A 249 13.10 -12.11 -0.66
C SER A 249 12.52 -13.31 -1.41
N GLU A 250 11.47 -13.95 -0.89
CA GLU A 250 10.82 -15.10 -1.55
C GLU A 250 9.58 -14.70 -2.37
N LEU A 251 9.03 -13.51 -2.10
CA LEU A 251 7.85 -13.02 -2.81
C LEU A 251 8.02 -13.00 -4.34
N PRO A 252 9.15 -12.55 -4.90
CA PRO A 252 9.31 -12.49 -6.35
C PRO A 252 9.20 -13.87 -7.01
N LYS A 253 9.75 -14.91 -6.38
CA LYS A 253 9.67 -16.27 -6.89
C LYS A 253 8.23 -16.78 -6.91
N ILE A 254 7.50 -16.56 -5.81
CA ILE A 254 6.10 -16.97 -5.69
C ILE A 254 5.21 -16.21 -6.68
N ILE A 255 5.47 -14.92 -6.89
CA ILE A 255 4.75 -14.13 -7.87
C ILE A 255 5.05 -14.66 -9.29
N ASN A 256 6.32 -14.80 -9.67
CA ASN A 256 6.73 -15.25 -11.02
C ASN A 256 6.15 -16.63 -11.39
N GLN A 257 5.93 -17.51 -10.44
CA GLN A 257 5.41 -18.86 -10.70
C GLN A 257 3.88 -18.96 -10.71
N ALA A 258 3.15 -17.90 -10.34
CA ALA A 258 1.70 -17.91 -10.34
C ALA A 258 1.11 -17.83 -11.76
N ILE A 259 -0.04 -18.47 -11.98
CA ILE A 259 -0.84 -18.31 -13.21
C ILE A 259 -1.25 -16.85 -13.36
N ALA A 260 -1.70 -16.24 -12.28
CA ALA A 260 -2.05 -14.83 -12.18
C ALA A 260 -2.07 -14.37 -10.71
N LEU A 261 -1.82 -13.09 -10.51
CA LEU A 261 -2.26 -12.40 -9.30
C LEU A 261 -3.76 -12.07 -9.46
N VAL A 262 -4.57 -12.42 -8.46
CA VAL A 262 -5.98 -12.02 -8.37
C VAL A 262 -6.14 -11.08 -7.19
N PHE A 263 -6.36 -9.79 -7.48
CA PHE A 263 -6.36 -8.72 -6.50
C PHE A 263 -7.67 -7.91 -6.56
N PRO A 264 -8.81 -8.52 -6.13
CA PRO A 264 -10.15 -7.97 -6.31
C PRO A 264 -10.52 -6.99 -5.19
N SER A 265 -9.58 -6.16 -4.73
CA SER A 265 -9.81 -5.23 -3.64
C SER A 265 -10.95 -4.26 -3.95
N LEU A 266 -11.76 -3.97 -2.94
CA LEU A 266 -12.83 -2.97 -3.06
C LEU A 266 -12.28 -1.55 -3.05
N TRP A 267 -11.15 -1.36 -2.37
CA TRP A 267 -10.46 -0.06 -2.29
C TRP A 267 -8.99 -0.22 -1.90
N GLU A 268 -8.14 0.56 -2.57
CA GLU A 268 -6.70 0.69 -2.29
C GLU A 268 -6.27 2.15 -2.40
N GLY A 269 -5.23 2.52 -1.66
CA GLY A 269 -4.58 3.82 -1.85
C GLY A 269 -3.74 3.86 -3.11
N PHE A 270 -3.07 2.72 -3.45
CA PHE A 270 -2.30 2.57 -4.68
C PHE A 270 -2.47 1.17 -5.30
N GLY A 271 -1.89 0.13 -4.70
CA GLY A 271 -1.96 -1.24 -5.23
C GLY A 271 -0.59 -1.79 -5.62
N LEU A 272 0.42 -1.62 -4.77
CA LEU A 272 1.79 -2.15 -5.01
C LEU A 272 1.81 -3.62 -5.45
N PRO A 273 1.02 -4.56 -4.90
CA PRO A 273 1.04 -5.95 -5.36
C PRO A 273 0.70 -6.12 -6.84
N VAL A 274 -0.15 -5.25 -7.41
CA VAL A 274 -0.46 -5.25 -8.84
C VAL A 274 0.78 -4.91 -9.66
N LEU A 275 1.48 -3.86 -9.25
CA LEU A 275 2.68 -3.38 -9.93
C LEU A 275 3.85 -4.36 -9.79
N GLU A 276 4.02 -4.95 -8.61
CA GLU A 276 5.02 -5.99 -8.32
C GLU A 276 4.79 -7.25 -9.17
N ALA A 277 3.53 -7.68 -9.30
CA ALA A 277 3.19 -8.82 -10.16
C ALA A 277 3.43 -8.53 -11.65
N MET A 278 3.11 -7.33 -12.11
CA MET A 278 3.40 -6.91 -13.47
C MET A 278 4.90 -6.91 -13.78
N ALA A 279 5.72 -6.39 -12.85
CA ALA A 279 7.17 -6.38 -12.97
C ALA A 279 7.76 -7.80 -13.02
N CYS A 280 7.14 -8.74 -12.31
CA CYS A 280 7.48 -10.17 -12.34
C CYS A 280 6.95 -10.89 -13.59
N GLY A 281 6.25 -10.22 -14.50
CA GLY A 281 5.64 -10.82 -15.68
C GLY A 281 4.43 -11.71 -15.38
N THR A 282 3.88 -11.61 -14.19
CA THR A 282 2.69 -12.37 -13.79
C THR A 282 1.43 -11.65 -14.24
N PRO A 283 0.54 -12.29 -15.00
CA PRO A 283 -0.74 -11.72 -15.38
C PRO A 283 -1.54 -11.25 -14.17
N VAL A 284 -2.26 -10.15 -14.31
CA VAL A 284 -3.02 -9.55 -13.22
C VAL A 284 -4.51 -9.51 -13.54
N ILE A 285 -5.33 -9.95 -12.58
CA ILE A 285 -6.76 -9.68 -12.51
C ILE A 285 -6.97 -8.75 -11.32
N THR A 286 -7.51 -7.56 -11.56
CA THR A 286 -7.70 -6.60 -10.48
C THR A 286 -9.00 -5.81 -10.62
N SER A 287 -9.36 -5.06 -9.59
CA SER A 287 -10.60 -4.29 -9.54
C SER A 287 -10.61 -3.11 -10.52
N ASN A 288 -11.76 -2.78 -11.05
CA ASN A 288 -12.02 -1.56 -11.81
C ASN A 288 -12.34 -0.36 -10.92
N LEU A 289 -12.05 -0.44 -9.61
CA LEU A 289 -12.32 0.59 -8.61
C LEU A 289 -11.03 1.16 -8.00
N SER A 290 -11.17 2.33 -7.37
CA SER A 290 -10.10 3.04 -6.67
C SER A 290 -8.88 3.37 -7.54
N SER A 291 -7.70 3.22 -7.00
CA SER A 291 -6.42 3.42 -7.69
C SER A 291 -6.02 2.29 -8.64
N LEU A 292 -6.70 1.14 -8.59
CA LEU A 292 -6.29 -0.05 -9.32
C LEU A 292 -6.32 0.11 -10.85
N PRO A 293 -7.31 0.80 -11.46
CA PRO A 293 -7.25 1.15 -12.89
C PRO A 293 -6.10 2.09 -13.24
N GLU A 294 -5.75 3.03 -12.35
CA GLU A 294 -4.62 3.95 -12.56
C GLU A 294 -3.29 3.20 -12.59
N VAL A 295 -3.13 2.20 -11.70
CA VAL A 295 -1.91 1.40 -11.57
C VAL A 295 -1.82 0.33 -12.66
N ALA A 296 -2.93 -0.29 -13.00
CA ALA A 296 -2.96 -1.42 -13.92
C ALA A 296 -2.96 -0.99 -15.41
N GLY A 297 -3.53 0.17 -15.73
CA GLY A 297 -3.73 0.58 -17.12
C GLY A 297 -4.43 -0.52 -17.94
N ASP A 298 -3.97 -0.70 -19.17
CA ASP A 298 -4.46 -1.75 -20.08
C ASP A 298 -3.70 -3.08 -19.94
N ALA A 299 -2.82 -3.22 -18.93
CA ALA A 299 -1.95 -4.38 -18.74
C ALA A 299 -2.54 -5.44 -17.79
N ALA A 300 -3.80 -5.32 -17.40
CA ALA A 300 -4.51 -6.27 -16.55
C ALA A 300 -5.93 -6.52 -17.05
N ILE A 301 -6.58 -7.56 -16.51
CA ILE A 301 -8.03 -7.71 -16.62
C ILE A 301 -8.66 -6.94 -15.46
N LEU A 302 -9.41 -5.90 -15.78
CA LEU A 302 -10.19 -5.14 -14.81
C LEU A 302 -11.56 -5.78 -14.63
N ILE A 303 -11.95 -6.05 -13.38
CA ILE A 303 -13.22 -6.68 -13.01
C ILE A 303 -13.99 -5.82 -12.01
N ASN A 304 -15.32 -5.96 -12.02
CA ASN A 304 -16.14 -5.47 -10.93
C ASN A 304 -15.96 -6.39 -9.70
N PRO A 305 -15.31 -5.92 -8.61
CA PRO A 305 -14.99 -6.77 -7.46
C PRO A 305 -16.24 -7.22 -6.66
N TYR A 306 -17.41 -6.65 -6.95
CA TYR A 306 -18.69 -7.09 -6.39
C TYR A 306 -19.36 -8.20 -7.20
N ASN A 307 -18.90 -8.46 -8.43
CA ASN A 307 -19.43 -9.47 -9.33
C ASN A 307 -18.55 -10.73 -9.31
N THR A 308 -18.94 -11.74 -8.52
CA THR A 308 -18.20 -13.00 -8.39
C THR A 308 -18.09 -13.76 -9.72
N ALA A 309 -19.12 -13.70 -10.58
CA ALA A 309 -19.09 -14.37 -11.89
C ALA A 309 -18.01 -13.76 -12.79
N GLU A 310 -17.89 -12.44 -12.83
CA GLU A 310 -16.86 -11.75 -13.60
C GLU A 310 -15.45 -12.08 -13.14
N ILE A 311 -15.25 -12.23 -11.80
CA ILE A 311 -13.98 -12.72 -11.24
C ILE A 311 -13.70 -14.15 -11.74
N THR A 312 -14.70 -15.04 -11.67
CA THR A 312 -14.58 -16.43 -12.14
C THR A 312 -14.23 -16.48 -13.63
N GLU A 313 -14.93 -15.73 -14.46
CA GLU A 313 -14.71 -15.68 -15.91
C GLU A 313 -13.29 -15.19 -16.25
N ALA A 314 -12.82 -14.15 -15.57
CA ALA A 314 -11.45 -13.63 -15.75
C ALA A 314 -10.40 -14.70 -15.36
N MET A 315 -10.60 -15.38 -14.22
CA MET A 315 -9.72 -16.46 -13.78
C MET A 315 -9.74 -17.62 -14.78
N GLN A 316 -10.93 -18.04 -15.25
CA GLN A 316 -11.07 -19.12 -16.23
C GLN A 316 -10.40 -18.76 -17.56
N ALA A 317 -10.54 -17.55 -18.04
CA ALA A 317 -9.91 -17.07 -19.26
C ALA A 317 -8.37 -17.14 -19.16
N ILE A 318 -7.79 -16.65 -18.07
CA ILE A 318 -6.34 -16.74 -17.87
C ILE A 318 -5.89 -18.19 -17.71
N ALA A 319 -6.66 -19.04 -17.02
CA ALA A 319 -6.31 -20.45 -16.82
C ALA A 319 -6.21 -21.22 -18.14
N THR A 320 -7.09 -20.92 -19.10
CA THR A 320 -7.24 -21.73 -20.32
C THR A 320 -6.61 -21.10 -21.57
N GLN A 321 -6.36 -19.79 -21.59
CA GLN A 321 -5.90 -19.06 -22.79
C GLN A 321 -4.42 -18.64 -22.67
N ASN A 322 -3.51 -19.49 -23.16
CA ASN A 322 -2.06 -19.22 -23.12
C ASN A 322 -1.66 -17.91 -23.82
N GLN A 323 -2.30 -17.58 -24.93
CA GLN A 323 -2.03 -16.33 -25.67
C GLN A 323 -2.40 -15.10 -24.84
N LEU A 324 -3.51 -15.16 -24.09
CA LEU A 324 -3.92 -14.08 -23.19
C LEU A 324 -2.89 -13.90 -22.06
N ARG A 325 -2.44 -15.00 -21.44
CA ARG A 325 -1.38 -14.95 -20.40
C ARG A 325 -0.11 -14.31 -20.93
N SER A 326 0.41 -14.77 -22.08
CA SER A 326 1.65 -14.23 -22.66
C SER A 326 1.51 -12.75 -23.01
N ARG A 327 0.36 -12.33 -23.54
CA ARG A 327 0.09 -10.93 -23.84
C ARG A 327 0.10 -10.07 -22.57
N LEU A 328 -0.66 -10.46 -21.54
CA LEU A 328 -0.74 -9.71 -20.28
C LEU A 328 0.60 -9.68 -19.54
N SER A 329 1.37 -10.77 -19.57
CA SER A 329 2.73 -10.81 -19.03
C SER A 329 3.63 -9.76 -19.69
N SER A 330 3.72 -9.74 -21.00
CA SER A 330 4.55 -8.78 -21.75
C SER A 330 4.07 -7.34 -21.55
N GLN A 331 2.76 -7.11 -21.58
CA GLN A 331 2.17 -5.79 -21.32
C GLN A 331 2.46 -5.32 -19.90
N GLY A 332 2.33 -6.21 -18.89
CA GLY A 332 2.62 -5.91 -17.49
C GLY A 332 4.06 -5.48 -17.26
N ILE A 333 5.04 -6.23 -17.79
CA ILE A 333 6.46 -5.88 -17.70
C ILE A 333 6.72 -4.49 -18.30
N THR A 334 6.19 -4.22 -19.50
CA THR A 334 6.38 -2.92 -20.16
C THR A 334 5.71 -1.79 -19.38
N HIS A 335 4.51 -2.03 -18.87
CA HIS A 335 3.73 -1.03 -18.12
C HIS A 335 4.39 -0.69 -16.77
N SER A 336 4.88 -1.69 -16.04
CA SER A 336 5.53 -1.48 -14.74
C SER A 336 6.76 -0.56 -14.82
N GLN A 337 7.48 -0.53 -15.94
CA GLN A 337 8.65 0.33 -16.17
C GLN A 337 8.30 1.83 -16.21
N GLN A 338 7.02 2.20 -16.31
CA GLN A 338 6.59 3.59 -16.25
C GLN A 338 6.67 4.16 -14.83
N PHE A 339 6.72 3.29 -13.81
CA PHE A 339 6.78 3.64 -12.39
C PHE A 339 8.21 3.49 -11.86
N SER A 340 8.78 4.58 -11.35
CA SER A 340 10.12 4.56 -10.77
C SER A 340 10.19 5.47 -9.55
N TRP A 341 10.99 5.08 -8.56
CA TRP A 341 11.24 5.90 -7.37
C TRP A 341 11.88 7.24 -7.73
N GLU A 342 12.67 7.30 -8.80
CA GLU A 342 13.23 8.55 -9.33
C GLU A 342 12.12 9.54 -9.70
N LYS A 343 11.08 9.10 -10.43
CA LYS A 343 9.93 9.95 -10.78
C LYS A 343 9.15 10.37 -9.54
N THR A 344 8.88 9.43 -8.62
CA THR A 344 8.21 9.69 -7.34
C THR A 344 8.99 10.70 -6.52
N GLY A 345 10.31 10.53 -6.41
CA GLY A 345 11.20 11.43 -5.70
C GLY A 345 11.23 12.82 -6.32
N LYS A 346 11.41 12.92 -7.65
CA LYS A 346 11.41 14.20 -8.37
C LYS A 346 10.12 14.99 -8.14
N ALA A 347 8.97 14.36 -8.28
CA ALA A 347 7.68 15.01 -8.03
C ALA A 347 7.53 15.43 -6.55
N THR A 348 8.03 14.61 -5.61
CA THR A 348 8.03 14.97 -4.19
C THR A 348 8.94 16.17 -3.91
N VAL A 349 10.15 16.22 -4.49
CA VAL A 349 11.06 17.37 -4.41
C VAL A 349 10.39 18.63 -4.90
N GLU A 350 9.68 18.57 -6.04
CA GLU A 350 8.95 19.71 -6.59
C GLU A 350 7.88 20.24 -5.63
N VAL A 351 7.15 19.35 -4.95
CA VAL A 351 6.16 19.74 -3.92
C VAL A 351 6.86 20.37 -2.71
N LEU A 352 7.85 19.69 -2.12
CA LEU A 352 8.53 20.16 -0.90
C LEU A 352 9.22 21.50 -1.12
N SER A 353 9.84 21.70 -2.29
CA SER A 353 10.57 22.93 -2.63
C SER A 353 9.70 24.19 -2.68
N ARG A 354 8.38 24.06 -2.79
CA ARG A 354 7.45 25.22 -2.75
C ARG A 354 7.31 25.81 -1.34
N TYR A 355 7.75 25.08 -0.31
CA TYR A 355 7.49 25.41 1.11
C TYR A 355 8.77 25.55 1.95
N ILE A 356 9.94 25.53 1.33
CA ILE A 356 11.26 25.69 1.98
C ILE A 356 11.69 27.15 2.02
#